data_5a5fccb2988bc718e0b069042d46bdcd
#
_entry.id   5a5fccb2988bc718e0b069042d46bdcd
#
_cell.length_a   1.000
_cell.length_b   1.000
_cell.length_c   1.000
_cell.angle_alpha   90.00
_cell.angle_beta   90.00
_cell.angle_gamma   90.00
#
_symmetry.space_group_name_H-M   'P 1'
#
loop_
_entity.id
_entity.type
_entity.pdbx_description
1 polymer ?
#
loop_
_entity_poly.entity_id
_entity_poly.type
_entity_poly.pdbx_seq_one_letter_code
_entity_poly.pdbx_strand_id
1 'polypeptide(L)'
;MSFDIYIITVGTPLNEKGEPNLTMVKRATQEVVSAMKGSELVILRSTVQIGTTRNIVLPLLKASKLQFSLAFCPERTIEGNALAELKSLPQICGGLNDEDTWRAATLFQSITPTTMRVKNLETAELIKLLDNSYRDLFFSFGNEVAMICDSVGVDAHEVINLGGFGYERTNIANPGLVGGPCLEKDPHILEFSLKKFKFIPRLIKTGRNINENLIKYTCDKIFDHIKKNKLNPLKIAITGMAFKGRPETDDLRGTPSKLLIEKLKELFPLSKIVIHDFACDEHSLKIFSGCRVVSIEDVFKKSDIVFVANNNFKYQKLDLFGLANSMSKKSIIYDFWNQFDFAKDDMPSHVSYYSLGGYNKLSKNI
;
A
#
# COMPACT_ATOMS: atom_id res chain seq x y z
N MET A 1 30.94 -21.09 6.77
CA MET A 1 30.80 -21.17 5.31
C MET A 1 31.16 -19.80 4.74
N SER A 2 31.90 -19.73 3.65
CA SER A 2 32.12 -18.49 2.90
C SER A 2 31.29 -18.56 1.61
N PHE A 3 30.82 -17.42 1.17
CA PHE A 3 30.06 -17.27 -0.05
C PHE A 3 30.75 -16.23 -0.93
N ASP A 4 30.60 -16.33 -2.24
CA ASP A 4 31.17 -15.35 -3.19
C ASP A 4 30.29 -14.09 -3.28
N ILE A 5 29.03 -14.18 -2.89
CA ILE A 5 28.02 -13.12 -3.01
C ILE A 5 27.15 -13.08 -1.75
N TYR A 6 26.97 -11.87 -1.23
CA TYR A 6 26.04 -11.56 -0.14
C TYR A 6 24.97 -10.59 -0.62
N ILE A 7 23.71 -10.93 -0.39
CA ILE A 7 22.56 -10.06 -0.76
C ILE A 7 21.82 -9.69 0.52
N ILE A 8 21.77 -8.39 0.84
CA ILE A 8 21.11 -7.84 2.01
C ILE A 8 19.70 -7.40 1.62
N THR A 9 18.67 -8.06 2.22
CA THR A 9 17.25 -7.85 1.91
C THR A 9 16.41 -7.51 3.15
N VAL A 10 17.04 -7.02 4.21
CA VAL A 10 16.37 -6.75 5.49
C VAL A 10 15.38 -5.59 5.40
N GLY A 11 14.40 -5.59 6.30
CA GLY A 11 13.39 -4.54 6.39
C GLY A 11 13.97 -3.19 6.83
N THR A 12 13.34 -2.11 6.40
CA THR A 12 13.69 -0.72 6.77
C THR A 12 12.42 0.02 7.19
N PRO A 13 11.84 -0.30 8.37
CA PRO A 13 10.63 0.35 8.85
C PRO A 13 10.90 1.82 9.20
N LEU A 14 9.84 2.61 9.30
CA LEU A 14 9.90 3.93 9.93
C LEU A 14 9.90 3.77 11.46
N ASN A 15 10.58 4.68 12.15
CA ASN A 15 10.45 4.82 13.59
C ASN A 15 9.18 5.64 13.94
N GLU A 16 8.91 5.84 15.23
CA GLU A 16 7.75 6.60 15.73
C GLU A 16 7.71 8.06 15.25
N LYS A 17 8.85 8.60 14.80
CA LYS A 17 8.97 9.96 14.24
C LYS A 17 8.80 9.99 12.72
N GLY A 18 8.48 8.85 12.09
CA GLY A 18 8.38 8.74 10.62
C GLY A 18 9.72 8.76 9.90
N GLU A 19 10.84 8.47 10.61
CA GLU A 19 12.18 8.46 10.03
C GLU A 19 12.64 7.03 9.72
N PRO A 20 13.45 6.79 8.65
CA PRO A 20 13.94 5.47 8.30
C PRO A 20 14.82 4.85 9.39
N ASN A 21 14.48 3.65 9.84
CA ASN A 21 15.29 2.88 10.79
C ASN A 21 16.23 1.92 10.01
N LEU A 22 17.53 2.24 10.04
CA LEU A 22 18.56 1.48 9.33
C LEU A 22 19.32 0.50 10.22
N THR A 23 18.86 0.23 11.44
CA THR A 23 19.54 -0.66 12.41
C THR A 23 19.73 -2.06 11.83
N MET A 24 18.71 -2.61 11.14
CA MET A 24 18.79 -3.93 10.53
C MET A 24 19.80 -3.98 9.39
N VAL A 25 19.89 -2.92 8.57
CA VAL A 25 20.90 -2.81 7.49
C VAL A 25 22.31 -2.79 8.06
N LYS A 26 22.54 -1.99 9.11
CA LYS A 26 23.85 -1.94 9.81
C LYS A 26 24.24 -3.31 10.35
N ARG A 27 23.34 -3.96 11.08
CA ARG A 27 23.58 -5.28 11.67
C ARG A 27 23.85 -6.34 10.58
N ALA A 28 23.03 -6.44 9.56
CA ALA A 28 23.24 -7.38 8.45
C ALA A 28 24.58 -7.12 7.74
N THR A 29 24.98 -5.87 7.55
CA THR A 29 26.27 -5.51 6.98
C THR A 29 27.42 -5.98 7.91
N GLN A 30 27.30 -5.82 9.22
CA GLN A 30 28.32 -6.30 10.18
C GLN A 30 28.45 -7.81 10.18
N GLU A 31 27.33 -8.55 10.07
CA GLU A 31 27.32 -10.01 9.95
C GLU A 31 28.02 -10.45 8.64
N VAL A 32 27.76 -9.75 7.52
CA VAL A 32 28.48 -9.98 6.24
C VAL A 32 29.97 -9.75 6.42
N VAL A 33 30.39 -8.62 7.01
CA VAL A 33 31.79 -8.29 7.26
C VAL A 33 32.49 -9.41 8.07
N SER A 34 31.81 -9.95 9.07
CA SER A 34 32.36 -11.04 9.90
C SER A 34 32.53 -12.37 9.16
N ALA A 35 31.81 -12.57 8.05
CA ALA A 35 31.86 -13.79 7.26
C ALA A 35 32.76 -13.69 6.00
N MET A 36 33.08 -12.47 5.55
CA MET A 36 33.88 -12.21 4.36
C MET A 36 35.33 -12.71 4.52
N LYS A 37 35.92 -13.07 3.38
CA LYS A 37 37.33 -13.49 3.26
C LYS A 37 38.13 -12.63 2.29
N GLY A 38 37.47 -11.88 1.43
CA GLY A 38 37.99 -11.00 0.40
C GLY A 38 37.49 -11.37 -1.00
N SER A 39 37.28 -10.33 -1.82
CA SER A 39 36.79 -10.41 -3.20
C SER A 39 35.29 -10.71 -3.38
N GLU A 40 34.48 -10.73 -2.31
CA GLU A 40 33.04 -10.95 -2.39
C GLU A 40 32.31 -9.76 -3.03
N LEU A 41 31.18 -10.07 -3.67
CA LEU A 41 30.20 -9.08 -4.10
C LEU A 41 29.13 -8.91 -3.03
N VAL A 42 29.03 -7.70 -2.48
CA VAL A 42 27.96 -7.33 -1.53
C VAL A 42 26.92 -6.49 -2.25
N ILE A 43 25.67 -6.94 -2.21
CA ILE A 43 24.52 -6.26 -2.84
C ILE A 43 23.54 -5.84 -1.78
N LEU A 44 23.24 -4.55 -1.67
CA LEU A 44 22.11 -4.06 -0.89
C LEU A 44 20.86 -3.99 -1.80
N ARG A 45 19.77 -4.66 -1.38
CA ARG A 45 18.46 -4.65 -2.08
C ARG A 45 17.36 -3.98 -1.26
N SER A 46 17.56 -3.81 0.04
CA SER A 46 16.61 -3.15 0.93
C SER A 46 16.33 -1.72 0.47
N THR A 47 15.08 -1.29 0.53
CA THR A 47 14.72 0.12 0.26
C THR A 47 15.29 1.01 1.35
N VAL A 48 16.12 1.97 1.00
CA VAL A 48 16.85 2.82 1.93
C VAL A 48 16.82 4.29 1.49
N GLN A 49 17.17 5.18 2.41
CA GLN A 49 17.38 6.60 2.08
C GLN A 49 18.60 6.78 1.16
N ILE A 50 18.57 7.83 0.34
CA ILE A 50 19.62 8.15 -0.63
C ILE A 50 20.97 8.32 0.06
N GLY A 51 21.98 7.59 -0.43
CA GLY A 51 23.33 7.58 0.10
C GLY A 51 23.57 6.59 1.25
N THR A 52 22.62 5.74 1.60
CA THR A 52 22.81 4.72 2.65
C THR A 52 23.91 3.74 2.29
N THR A 53 23.93 3.25 1.06
CA THR A 53 24.94 2.27 0.61
C THR A 53 26.33 2.87 0.73
N ARG A 54 26.53 4.13 0.31
CA ARG A 54 27.81 4.82 0.38
C ARG A 54 28.21 5.25 1.79
N ASN A 55 27.26 5.78 2.58
CA ASN A 55 27.61 6.44 3.84
C ASN A 55 27.49 5.52 5.05
N ILE A 56 26.82 4.36 4.92
CA ILE A 56 26.62 3.40 6.03
C ILE A 56 27.24 2.05 5.69
N VAL A 57 26.87 1.43 4.56
CA VAL A 57 27.35 0.10 4.20
C VAL A 57 28.84 0.11 3.83
N LEU A 58 29.24 1.01 2.94
CA LEU A 58 30.64 1.11 2.48
C LEU A 58 31.65 1.32 3.62
N PRO A 59 31.46 2.23 4.61
CA PRO A 59 32.39 2.38 5.72
C PRO A 59 32.53 1.11 6.58
N LEU A 60 31.45 0.37 6.79
CA LEU A 60 31.47 -0.90 7.52
C LEU A 60 32.28 -1.96 6.78
N LEU A 61 32.07 -2.08 5.45
CA LEU A 61 32.86 -3.01 4.62
C LEU A 61 34.34 -2.62 4.60
N LYS A 62 34.67 -1.33 4.45
CA LYS A 62 36.06 -0.84 4.46
C LYS A 62 36.77 -1.13 5.78
N ALA A 63 36.06 -1.17 6.90
CA ALA A 63 36.65 -1.47 8.20
C ALA A 63 37.22 -2.92 8.28
N SER A 64 36.76 -3.85 7.43
CA SER A 64 37.31 -5.20 7.32
C SER A 64 38.73 -5.24 6.74
N LYS A 65 39.16 -4.20 6.01
CA LYS A 65 40.40 -4.12 5.23
C LYS A 65 40.52 -5.19 4.13
N LEU A 66 39.45 -5.90 3.82
CA LEU A 66 39.34 -6.87 2.75
C LEU A 66 39.02 -6.18 1.42
N GLN A 67 39.31 -6.84 0.31
CA GLN A 67 38.80 -6.43 -1.00
C GLN A 67 37.34 -6.88 -1.14
N PHE A 68 36.52 -6.08 -1.76
CA PHE A 68 35.10 -6.39 -2.03
C PHE A 68 34.60 -5.56 -3.21
N SER A 69 33.49 -6.02 -3.80
CA SER A 69 32.66 -5.20 -4.68
C SER A 69 31.36 -4.84 -3.96
N LEU A 70 30.83 -3.64 -4.22
CA LEU A 70 29.60 -3.16 -3.60
C LEU A 70 28.63 -2.60 -4.63
N ALA A 71 27.40 -3.09 -4.60
CA ALA A 71 26.32 -2.60 -5.47
C ALA A 71 25.01 -2.40 -4.71
N PHE A 72 24.19 -1.50 -5.24
CA PHE A 72 22.77 -1.39 -4.88
C PHE A 72 21.91 -1.87 -6.05
N CYS A 73 21.05 -2.86 -5.79
CA CYS A 73 20.20 -3.47 -6.80
C CYS A 73 18.77 -3.59 -6.25
N PRO A 74 17.90 -2.57 -6.44
CA PRO A 74 16.60 -2.52 -5.82
C PRO A 74 15.68 -3.67 -6.23
N GLU A 75 14.88 -4.17 -5.29
CA GLU A 75 13.75 -5.02 -5.60
C GLU A 75 12.55 -4.17 -6.03
N ARG A 76 11.95 -4.53 -7.19
CA ARG A 76 10.83 -3.77 -7.78
C ARG A 76 9.58 -4.60 -8.05
N THR A 77 9.62 -5.89 -7.68
CA THR A 77 8.47 -6.79 -7.88
C THR A 77 7.30 -6.41 -6.99
N ILE A 78 6.09 -6.80 -7.44
CA ILE A 78 4.85 -6.64 -6.69
C ILE A 78 4.53 -7.93 -5.92
N GLU A 79 4.14 -7.77 -4.68
CA GLU A 79 3.68 -8.88 -3.85
C GLU A 79 2.44 -9.56 -4.48
N GLY A 80 2.41 -10.90 -4.43
CA GLY A 80 1.41 -11.72 -5.13
C GLY A 80 1.81 -12.12 -6.57
N ASN A 81 2.82 -11.44 -7.19
CA ASN A 81 3.32 -11.79 -8.53
C ASN A 81 4.86 -11.77 -8.62
N ALA A 82 5.54 -11.78 -7.48
CA ALA A 82 6.97 -11.52 -7.37
C ALA A 82 7.84 -12.46 -8.23
N LEU A 83 7.55 -13.77 -8.26
CA LEU A 83 8.35 -14.75 -9.03
C LEU A 83 8.26 -14.56 -10.54
N ALA A 84 7.09 -14.17 -11.07
CA ALA A 84 6.92 -13.87 -12.48
C ALA A 84 7.64 -12.56 -12.85
N GLU A 85 7.49 -11.53 -12.03
CA GLU A 85 8.11 -10.22 -12.26
C GLU A 85 9.63 -10.26 -12.07
N LEU A 86 10.16 -11.09 -11.17
CA LEU A 86 11.61 -11.27 -11.01
C LEU A 86 12.28 -11.76 -12.32
N LYS A 87 11.54 -12.55 -13.11
CA LYS A 87 12.02 -13.09 -14.39
C LYS A 87 11.76 -12.17 -15.59
N SER A 88 10.90 -11.17 -15.47
CA SER A 88 10.47 -10.32 -16.59
C SER A 88 10.89 -8.87 -16.46
N LEU A 89 10.94 -8.31 -15.23
CA LEU A 89 11.31 -6.92 -15.04
C LEU A 89 12.82 -6.69 -15.23
N PRO A 90 13.23 -5.62 -15.92
CA PRO A 90 14.61 -5.22 -15.98
C PRO A 90 15.19 -4.95 -14.59
N GLN A 91 16.32 -5.57 -14.24
CA GLN A 91 16.99 -5.34 -12.97
C GLN A 91 17.89 -4.11 -13.04
N ILE A 92 17.67 -3.16 -12.14
CA ILE A 92 18.55 -1.99 -11.97
C ILE A 92 19.78 -2.40 -11.16
N CYS A 93 20.97 -2.04 -11.63
CA CYS A 93 22.26 -2.29 -10.98
C CYS A 93 23.11 -1.01 -10.94
N GLY A 94 23.42 -0.54 -9.74
CA GLY A 94 24.34 0.58 -9.52
C GLY A 94 25.46 0.16 -8.58
N GLY A 95 26.71 0.22 -9.01
CA GLY A 95 27.88 -0.15 -8.23
C GLY A 95 28.63 1.05 -7.64
N LEU A 96 29.61 0.77 -6.81
CA LEU A 96 30.55 1.77 -6.30
C LEU A 96 31.40 2.34 -7.43
N ASN A 97 31.68 1.51 -8.44
CA ASN A 97 32.39 1.80 -9.69
C ASN A 97 31.80 0.94 -10.83
N ASP A 98 32.35 1.05 -12.03
CA ASP A 98 31.88 0.33 -13.23
C ASP A 98 32.06 -1.17 -13.10
N GLU A 99 33.14 -1.66 -12.50
CA GLU A 99 33.43 -3.07 -12.29
C GLU A 99 32.40 -3.69 -11.34
N ASP A 100 32.12 -3.03 -10.21
CA ASP A 100 31.10 -3.48 -9.25
C ASP A 100 29.71 -3.52 -9.89
N THR A 101 29.40 -2.52 -10.73
CA THR A 101 28.13 -2.47 -11.49
C THR A 101 28.04 -3.66 -12.44
N TRP A 102 29.14 -3.98 -13.14
CA TRP A 102 29.23 -5.10 -14.07
C TRP A 102 29.05 -6.45 -13.36
N ARG A 103 29.74 -6.65 -12.24
CA ARG A 103 29.62 -7.88 -11.45
C ARG A 103 28.17 -8.11 -10.99
N ALA A 104 27.51 -7.08 -10.47
CA ALA A 104 26.11 -7.16 -10.07
C ALA A 104 25.18 -7.43 -11.27
N ALA A 105 25.37 -6.76 -12.39
CA ALA A 105 24.58 -6.96 -13.60
C ALA A 105 24.73 -8.38 -14.15
N THR A 106 25.95 -8.94 -14.16
CA THR A 106 26.22 -10.31 -14.59
C THR A 106 25.49 -11.34 -13.73
N LEU A 107 25.47 -11.14 -12.41
CA LEU A 107 24.69 -12.01 -11.52
C LEU A 107 23.21 -12.02 -11.92
N PHE A 108 22.59 -10.85 -12.07
CA PHE A 108 21.16 -10.78 -12.36
C PHE A 108 20.78 -11.20 -13.79
N GLN A 109 21.72 -11.21 -14.75
CA GLN A 109 21.48 -11.75 -16.10
C GLN A 109 21.17 -13.26 -16.08
N SER A 110 21.54 -13.98 -15.02
CA SER A 110 21.12 -15.38 -14.84
C SER A 110 19.65 -15.54 -14.44
N ILE A 111 18.98 -14.47 -14.02
CA ILE A 111 17.62 -14.48 -13.49
C ILE A 111 16.65 -13.74 -14.43
N THR A 112 17.06 -12.58 -14.94
CA THR A 112 16.23 -11.71 -15.79
C THR A 112 16.91 -11.44 -17.12
N PRO A 113 16.15 -11.36 -18.24
CA PRO A 113 16.73 -11.14 -19.57
C PRO A 113 17.38 -9.76 -19.73
N THR A 114 17.05 -8.80 -18.88
CA THR A 114 17.52 -7.43 -19.02
C THR A 114 18.06 -6.87 -17.71
N THR A 115 19.27 -6.33 -17.75
CA THR A 115 19.86 -5.55 -16.66
C THR A 115 20.13 -4.12 -17.12
N MET A 116 19.77 -3.15 -16.28
CA MET A 116 19.94 -1.72 -16.51
C MET A 116 21.04 -1.21 -15.57
N ARG A 117 22.20 -0.91 -16.14
CA ARG A 117 23.33 -0.36 -15.39
C ARG A 117 23.16 1.14 -15.23
N VAL A 118 23.23 1.63 -13.99
CA VAL A 118 23.15 3.05 -13.65
C VAL A 118 24.50 3.55 -13.16
N LYS A 119 24.71 4.86 -13.22
CA LYS A 119 26.01 5.50 -13.05
C LYS A 119 26.61 5.33 -11.63
N ASN A 120 25.76 5.23 -10.60
CA ASN A 120 26.20 5.15 -9.21
C ASN A 120 25.13 4.55 -8.30
N LEU A 121 25.51 4.28 -7.05
CA LEU A 121 24.65 3.73 -5.99
C LEU A 121 23.42 4.60 -5.76
N GLU A 122 23.61 5.90 -5.67
CA GLU A 122 22.56 6.86 -5.33
C GLU A 122 21.46 6.94 -6.42
N THR A 123 21.84 6.79 -7.68
CA THR A 123 20.88 6.71 -8.78
C THR A 123 19.97 5.50 -8.63
N ALA A 124 20.52 4.33 -8.29
CA ALA A 124 19.73 3.12 -8.09
C ALA A 124 18.81 3.22 -6.84
N GLU A 125 19.32 3.79 -5.73
CA GLU A 125 18.52 4.07 -4.53
C GLU A 125 17.35 5.02 -4.81
N LEU A 126 17.62 6.11 -5.55
CA LEU A 126 16.61 7.12 -5.90
C LEU A 126 15.54 6.57 -6.83
N ILE A 127 15.90 5.77 -7.85
CA ILE A 127 14.92 5.12 -8.75
C ILE A 127 13.89 4.35 -7.93
N LYS A 128 14.33 3.52 -6.95
CA LYS A 128 13.40 2.74 -6.13
C LYS A 128 12.43 3.61 -5.36
N LEU A 129 12.91 4.67 -4.74
CA LEU A 129 12.07 5.58 -3.96
C LEU A 129 11.10 6.37 -4.85
N LEU A 130 11.54 6.79 -6.05
CA LEU A 130 10.69 7.50 -6.99
C LEU A 130 9.62 6.60 -7.60
N ASP A 131 9.93 5.34 -7.95
CA ASP A 131 8.94 4.39 -8.47
C ASP A 131 7.76 4.23 -7.50
N ASN A 132 8.03 4.03 -6.22
CA ASN A 132 6.98 3.86 -5.22
C ASN A 132 6.28 5.18 -4.87
N SER A 133 7.02 6.31 -4.80
CA SER A 133 6.41 7.62 -4.56
C SER A 133 5.52 8.08 -5.73
N TYR A 134 5.89 7.76 -6.98
CA TYR A 134 5.05 8.01 -8.14
C TYR A 134 3.76 7.19 -8.09
N ARG A 135 3.84 5.90 -7.73
CA ARG A 135 2.65 5.06 -7.59
C ARG A 135 1.72 5.57 -6.49
N ASP A 136 2.27 6.00 -5.36
CA ASP A 136 1.47 6.61 -4.30
C ASP A 136 0.78 7.90 -4.74
N LEU A 137 1.50 8.77 -5.45
CA LEU A 137 0.96 10.00 -6.05
C LEU A 137 -0.11 9.70 -7.12
N PHE A 138 0.11 8.68 -7.95
CA PHE A 138 -0.83 8.26 -8.98
C PHE A 138 -2.18 7.84 -8.38
N PHE A 139 -2.17 7.06 -7.30
CA PHE A 139 -3.39 6.70 -6.58
C PHE A 139 -4.00 7.90 -5.83
N SER A 140 -3.17 8.78 -5.26
CA SER A 140 -3.68 9.94 -4.54
C SER A 140 -4.43 10.91 -5.46
N PHE A 141 -4.00 11.03 -6.71
CA PHE A 141 -4.71 11.84 -7.70
C PHE A 141 -6.11 11.26 -8.00
N GLY A 142 -6.23 9.94 -8.15
CA GLY A 142 -7.54 9.27 -8.30
C GLY A 142 -8.44 9.49 -7.07
N ASN A 143 -7.87 9.44 -5.87
CA ASN A 143 -8.59 9.71 -4.63
C ASN A 143 -9.05 11.18 -4.53
N GLU A 144 -8.21 12.12 -4.95
CA GLU A 144 -8.59 13.54 -5.00
C GLU A 144 -9.70 13.78 -6.03
N VAL A 145 -9.64 13.13 -7.20
CA VAL A 145 -10.73 13.15 -8.20
C VAL A 145 -12.04 12.65 -7.60
N ALA A 146 -12.01 11.57 -6.81
CA ALA A 146 -13.19 11.09 -6.11
C ALA A 146 -13.75 12.13 -5.12
N MET A 147 -12.89 12.83 -4.38
CA MET A 147 -13.32 13.89 -3.46
C MET A 147 -13.89 15.11 -4.20
N ILE A 148 -13.32 15.48 -5.36
CA ILE A 148 -13.84 16.53 -6.24
C ILE A 148 -15.23 16.13 -6.74
N CYS A 149 -15.38 14.93 -7.29
CA CYS A 149 -16.65 14.43 -7.83
C CYS A 149 -17.73 14.36 -6.73
N ASP A 150 -17.37 13.91 -5.54
CA ASP A 150 -18.24 13.94 -4.36
C ASP A 150 -18.72 15.35 -4.03
N SER A 151 -17.86 16.37 -4.18
CA SER A 151 -18.20 17.77 -3.84
C SER A 151 -19.14 18.42 -4.85
N VAL A 152 -19.02 18.04 -6.13
CA VAL A 152 -19.85 18.58 -7.22
C VAL A 152 -21.07 17.70 -7.54
N GLY A 153 -21.17 16.51 -6.93
CA GLY A 153 -22.33 15.61 -7.08
C GLY A 153 -22.34 14.82 -8.39
N VAL A 154 -21.18 14.38 -8.88
CA VAL A 154 -21.03 13.53 -10.07
C VAL A 154 -20.28 12.22 -9.71
N ASP A 155 -20.41 11.22 -10.57
CA ASP A 155 -19.76 9.93 -10.36
C ASP A 155 -18.30 9.95 -10.85
N ALA A 156 -17.35 9.71 -9.96
CA ALA A 156 -15.92 9.71 -10.29
C ALA A 156 -15.53 8.56 -11.21
N HIS A 157 -16.18 7.41 -11.09
CA HIS A 157 -15.89 6.24 -11.94
C HIS A 157 -16.34 6.51 -13.39
N GLU A 158 -17.50 7.18 -13.56
CA GLU A 158 -17.94 7.65 -14.88
C GLU A 158 -16.96 8.67 -15.45
N VAL A 159 -16.57 9.69 -14.66
CA VAL A 159 -15.62 10.73 -15.07
C VAL A 159 -14.28 10.14 -15.47
N ILE A 160 -13.73 9.19 -14.68
CA ILE A 160 -12.44 8.56 -14.94
C ILE A 160 -12.50 7.67 -16.18
N ASN A 161 -13.51 6.78 -16.26
CA ASN A 161 -13.61 5.81 -17.34
C ASN A 161 -13.93 6.46 -18.69
N LEU A 162 -14.91 7.35 -18.75
CA LEU A 162 -15.27 8.03 -19.99
C LEU A 162 -14.26 9.10 -20.38
N GLY A 163 -13.70 9.83 -19.42
CA GLY A 163 -12.64 10.81 -19.67
C GLY A 163 -11.34 10.21 -20.19
N GLY A 164 -11.04 8.96 -19.81
CA GLY A 164 -9.89 8.20 -20.31
C GLY A 164 -10.16 7.43 -21.61
N PHE A 165 -11.41 7.21 -21.98
CA PHE A 165 -11.76 6.37 -23.12
C PHE A 165 -11.29 6.98 -24.45
N GLY A 166 -10.34 6.29 -25.11
CA GLY A 166 -9.76 6.76 -26.38
C GLY A 166 -8.86 8.01 -26.25
N TYR A 167 -8.52 8.41 -25.02
CA TYR A 167 -7.68 9.58 -24.74
C TYR A 167 -6.40 9.18 -24.01
N GLU A 168 -5.39 8.76 -24.77
CA GLU A 168 -4.13 8.18 -24.25
C GLU A 168 -3.33 9.10 -23.32
N ARG A 169 -3.62 10.42 -23.32
CA ARG A 169 -2.94 11.40 -22.46
C ARG A 169 -3.45 11.41 -21.03
N THR A 170 -4.51 10.68 -20.75
CA THR A 170 -5.12 10.61 -19.41
C THR A 170 -5.14 9.16 -18.92
N ASN A 171 -4.53 8.92 -17.77
CA ASN A 171 -4.54 7.62 -17.10
C ASN A 171 -4.71 7.87 -15.60
N ILE A 172 -5.95 8.07 -15.17
CA ILE A 172 -6.28 8.32 -13.75
C ILE A 172 -6.57 6.98 -13.08
N ALA A 173 -5.96 6.74 -11.93
CA ALA A 173 -6.24 5.55 -11.14
C ALA A 173 -7.68 5.59 -10.62
N ASN A 174 -8.32 4.43 -10.55
CA ASN A 174 -9.57 4.29 -9.80
C ASN A 174 -9.32 4.60 -8.31
N PRO A 175 -10.23 5.34 -7.66
CA PRO A 175 -10.10 5.66 -6.24
C PRO A 175 -10.19 4.40 -5.37
N GLY A 176 -9.54 4.45 -4.21
CA GLY A 176 -9.53 3.36 -3.26
C GLY A 176 -8.50 3.54 -2.14
N LEU A 177 -8.54 2.69 -1.13
CA LEU A 177 -7.60 2.74 -0.02
C LEU A 177 -6.18 2.37 -0.48
N VAL A 178 -5.20 3.17 -0.08
CA VAL A 178 -3.79 3.00 -0.46
C VAL A 178 -2.94 2.75 0.77
N GLY A 179 -2.34 1.56 0.84
CA GLY A 179 -1.51 1.13 1.95
C GLY A 179 -0.46 0.11 1.53
N GLY A 180 -0.01 -0.67 2.50
CA GLY A 180 0.96 -1.73 2.34
C GLY A 180 2.39 -1.32 2.67
N PRO A 181 3.29 -2.30 2.84
CA PRO A 181 4.62 -2.10 3.43
C PRO A 181 5.55 -1.21 2.60
N CYS A 182 5.18 -0.88 1.37
CA CYS A 182 5.97 -0.04 0.47
C CYS A 182 5.40 1.38 0.35
N LEU A 183 4.13 1.51 -0.11
CA LEU A 183 3.58 2.84 -0.42
C LEU A 183 3.33 3.67 0.85
N GLU A 184 3.09 3.02 1.99
CA GLU A 184 2.93 3.71 3.27
C GLU A 184 4.21 4.43 3.72
N LYS A 185 5.41 3.85 3.46
CA LYS A 185 6.67 4.36 4.02
C LYS A 185 7.63 5.00 3.02
N ASP A 186 7.69 4.54 1.76
CA ASP A 186 8.74 4.95 0.83
C ASP A 186 8.67 6.44 0.46
N PRO A 187 7.48 7.08 0.33
CA PRO A 187 7.39 8.55 0.20
C PRO A 187 8.00 9.30 1.39
N HIS A 188 7.81 8.79 2.63
CA HIS A 188 8.42 9.37 3.82
C HIS A 188 9.94 9.19 3.85
N ILE A 189 10.46 8.01 3.41
CA ILE A 189 11.90 7.78 3.25
C ILE A 189 12.50 8.77 2.24
N LEU A 190 11.81 9.02 1.13
CA LEU A 190 12.25 10.00 0.14
C LEU A 190 12.24 11.42 0.71
N GLU A 191 11.15 11.84 1.36
CA GLU A 191 11.07 13.15 2.02
C GLU A 191 12.19 13.34 3.04
N PHE A 192 12.42 12.33 3.88
CA PHE A 192 13.51 12.35 4.87
C PHE A 192 14.89 12.47 4.20
N SER A 193 15.13 11.70 3.11
CA SER A 193 16.39 11.72 2.36
C SER A 193 16.71 13.12 1.80
N LEU A 194 15.69 13.88 1.42
CA LEU A 194 15.82 15.18 0.78
C LEU A 194 16.04 16.33 1.78
N LYS A 195 15.81 16.11 3.09
CA LYS A 195 16.05 17.13 4.13
C LYS A 195 17.48 17.68 4.11
N LYS A 196 18.48 16.80 3.93
CA LYS A 196 19.91 17.20 3.84
C LYS A 196 20.22 18.10 2.65
N PHE A 197 19.40 18.06 1.59
CA PHE A 197 19.51 18.92 0.41
C PHE A 197 18.60 20.16 0.50
N LYS A 198 17.91 20.36 1.62
CA LYS A 198 16.93 21.45 1.84
C LYS A 198 15.83 21.48 0.75
N PHE A 199 15.46 20.32 0.21
CA PHE A 199 14.43 20.18 -0.81
C PHE A 199 13.18 19.52 -0.23
N ILE A 200 12.01 20.12 -0.50
CA ILE A 200 10.71 19.61 -0.08
C ILE A 200 9.98 19.06 -1.31
N PRO A 201 9.73 17.75 -1.39
CA PRO A 201 9.02 17.13 -2.51
C PRO A 201 7.50 17.35 -2.37
N ARG A 202 7.02 18.55 -2.70
CA ARG A 202 5.66 19.03 -2.39
C ARG A 202 4.56 18.10 -2.92
N LEU A 203 4.64 17.66 -4.18
CA LEU A 203 3.64 16.78 -4.78
C LEU A 203 3.57 15.44 -4.04
N ILE A 204 4.72 14.81 -3.79
CA ILE A 204 4.81 13.51 -3.10
C ILE A 204 4.24 13.62 -1.68
N LYS A 205 4.62 14.68 -0.96
CA LYS A 205 4.12 14.94 0.40
C LYS A 205 2.61 15.14 0.41
N THR A 206 2.08 15.95 -0.50
CA THR A 206 0.64 16.22 -0.60
C THR A 206 -0.12 14.95 -1.00
N GLY A 207 0.39 14.19 -1.98
CA GLY A 207 -0.23 12.93 -2.40
C GLY A 207 -0.30 11.91 -1.26
N ARG A 208 0.80 11.72 -0.51
CA ARG A 208 0.79 10.83 0.66
C ARG A 208 -0.25 11.28 1.70
N ASN A 209 -0.31 12.57 1.98
CA ASN A 209 -1.28 13.14 2.93
C ASN A 209 -2.74 12.92 2.49
N ILE A 210 -3.05 13.00 1.19
CA ILE A 210 -4.39 12.67 0.66
C ILE A 210 -4.73 11.21 0.97
N ASN A 211 -3.83 10.27 0.64
CA ASN A 211 -4.05 8.85 0.88
C ASN A 211 -4.23 8.52 2.37
N GLU A 212 -3.45 9.13 3.25
CA GLU A 212 -3.53 8.93 4.71
C GLU A 212 -4.83 9.46 5.31
N ASN A 213 -5.33 10.59 4.79
CA ASN A 213 -6.54 11.22 5.30
C ASN A 213 -7.85 10.69 4.67
N LEU A 214 -7.77 9.79 3.68
CA LEU A 214 -8.93 9.27 2.99
C LEU A 214 -9.92 8.55 3.92
N ILE A 215 -9.39 7.77 4.86
CA ILE A 215 -10.21 7.06 5.86
C ILE A 215 -10.96 8.06 6.75
N LYS A 216 -10.25 9.10 7.22
CA LYS A 216 -10.88 10.16 8.02
C LYS A 216 -12.00 10.84 7.23
N TYR A 217 -11.72 11.26 6.00
CA TYR A 217 -12.69 11.88 5.10
C TYR A 217 -13.96 11.02 4.94
N THR A 218 -13.78 9.72 4.68
CA THR A 218 -14.90 8.78 4.53
C THR A 218 -15.68 8.59 5.82
N CYS A 219 -14.98 8.35 6.93
CA CYS A 219 -15.61 8.12 8.22
C CYS A 219 -16.38 9.36 8.71
N ASP A 220 -15.84 10.55 8.53
CA ASP A 220 -16.51 11.79 8.91
C ASP A 220 -17.83 11.96 8.12
N LYS A 221 -17.85 11.69 6.80
CA LYS A 221 -19.07 11.71 5.97
C LYS A 221 -20.13 10.70 6.45
N ILE A 222 -19.71 9.47 6.74
CA ILE A 222 -20.63 8.43 7.22
C ILE A 222 -21.17 8.80 8.60
N PHE A 223 -20.33 9.33 9.49
CA PHE A 223 -20.75 9.79 10.81
C PHE A 223 -21.78 10.90 10.73
N ASP A 224 -21.58 11.89 9.87
CA ASP A 224 -22.53 12.99 9.66
C ASP A 224 -23.88 12.46 9.13
N HIS A 225 -23.83 11.51 8.17
CA HIS A 225 -25.04 10.86 7.67
C HIS A 225 -25.80 10.12 8.78
N ILE A 226 -25.10 9.35 9.61
CA ILE A 226 -25.68 8.60 10.74
C ILE A 226 -26.31 9.54 11.75
N LYS A 227 -25.60 10.62 12.10
CA LYS A 227 -26.09 11.65 13.03
C LYS A 227 -27.34 12.34 12.49
N LYS A 228 -27.33 12.77 11.22
CA LYS A 228 -28.47 13.44 10.57
C LYS A 228 -29.72 12.56 10.55
N ASN A 229 -29.54 11.25 10.30
CA ASN A 229 -30.65 10.30 10.23
C ASN A 229 -30.99 9.66 11.59
N LYS A 230 -30.34 10.09 12.67
CA LYS A 230 -30.53 9.58 14.03
C LYS A 230 -30.40 8.06 14.14
N LEU A 231 -29.42 7.50 13.39
CA LEU A 231 -29.09 6.09 13.42
C LEU A 231 -28.16 5.80 14.61
N ASN A 232 -28.21 4.56 15.13
CA ASN A 232 -27.31 4.12 16.20
C ASN A 232 -26.76 2.73 15.83
N PRO A 233 -25.65 2.67 15.09
CA PRO A 233 -25.09 1.40 14.66
C PRO A 233 -24.56 0.61 15.86
N LEU A 234 -25.02 -0.63 16.02
CA LEU A 234 -24.60 -1.57 17.07
C LEU A 234 -23.61 -2.61 16.55
N LYS A 235 -23.67 -2.92 15.25
CA LYS A 235 -22.76 -3.86 14.59
C LYS A 235 -22.20 -3.24 13.31
N ILE A 236 -20.88 -3.08 13.30
CA ILE A 236 -20.12 -2.61 12.13
C ILE A 236 -19.25 -3.76 11.65
N ALA A 237 -19.27 -4.02 10.35
CA ALA A 237 -18.47 -5.05 9.74
C ALA A 237 -17.47 -4.45 8.75
N ILE A 238 -16.27 -5.06 8.69
CA ILE A 238 -15.23 -4.69 7.72
C ILE A 238 -14.80 -5.95 7.01
N THR A 239 -14.81 -5.92 5.69
CA THR A 239 -14.27 -6.99 4.86
C THR A 239 -13.15 -6.47 3.98
N GLY A 240 -12.10 -7.31 3.77
CA GLY A 240 -10.89 -6.88 3.09
C GLY A 240 -9.84 -6.31 4.02
N MET A 241 -9.30 -7.16 4.90
CA MET A 241 -8.33 -6.78 5.94
C MET A 241 -6.90 -6.68 5.41
N ALA A 242 -6.53 -7.48 4.39
CA ALA A 242 -5.25 -7.36 3.71
C ALA A 242 -5.09 -5.99 3.04
N PHE A 243 -3.85 -5.48 2.93
CA PHE A 243 -3.62 -4.13 2.44
C PHE A 243 -4.05 -3.90 0.97
N LYS A 244 -4.26 -4.96 0.20
CA LYS A 244 -4.83 -4.97 -1.16
C LYS A 244 -5.49 -6.31 -1.46
N GLY A 245 -6.35 -6.33 -2.48
CA GLY A 245 -6.96 -7.57 -2.98
C GLY A 245 -6.47 -7.99 -4.37
N ARG A 246 -5.74 -7.11 -5.09
CA ARG A 246 -5.25 -7.38 -6.46
C ARG A 246 -3.80 -6.87 -6.64
N PRO A 247 -2.84 -7.77 -6.99
CA PRO A 247 -2.93 -9.23 -6.81
C PRO A 247 -3.29 -9.62 -5.38
N GLU A 248 -3.96 -10.78 -5.22
CA GLU A 248 -4.36 -11.28 -3.90
C GLU A 248 -3.13 -11.47 -3.00
N THR A 249 -3.24 -11.08 -1.72
CA THR A 249 -2.23 -11.27 -0.69
C THR A 249 -2.91 -11.38 0.67
N ASP A 250 -2.25 -12.05 1.61
CA ASP A 250 -2.60 -12.14 3.02
C ASP A 250 -1.82 -11.15 3.90
N ASP A 251 -1.04 -10.25 3.29
CA ASP A 251 -0.19 -9.31 4.02
C ASP A 251 -1.01 -8.20 4.70
N LEU A 252 -0.87 -8.12 6.02
CA LEU A 252 -1.55 -7.15 6.88
C LEU A 252 -0.67 -5.94 7.22
N ARG A 253 0.60 -5.91 6.76
CA ARG A 253 1.51 -4.79 7.04
C ARG A 253 1.06 -3.53 6.32
N GLY A 254 0.93 -2.43 7.07
CA GLY A 254 0.48 -1.15 6.51
C GLY A 254 -0.93 -1.20 5.92
N THR A 255 -1.79 -2.10 6.41
CA THR A 255 -3.17 -2.16 5.93
C THR A 255 -3.97 -0.94 6.37
N PRO A 256 -4.68 -0.28 5.44
CA PRO A 256 -5.58 0.82 5.77
C PRO A 256 -6.72 0.41 6.72
N SER A 257 -7.09 -0.87 6.73
CA SER A 257 -8.16 -1.40 7.59
C SER A 257 -7.86 -1.22 9.08
N LYS A 258 -6.57 -1.13 9.48
CA LYS A 258 -6.19 -0.83 10.87
C LYS A 258 -6.65 0.57 11.27
N LEU A 259 -6.33 1.58 10.46
CA LEU A 259 -6.75 2.97 10.70
C LEU A 259 -8.28 3.11 10.65
N LEU A 260 -8.94 2.36 9.76
CA LEU A 260 -10.40 2.33 9.69
C LEU A 260 -11.00 1.80 11.01
N ILE A 261 -10.49 0.69 11.55
CA ILE A 261 -10.94 0.14 12.84
C ILE A 261 -10.72 1.16 13.96
N GLU A 262 -9.55 1.78 14.05
CA GLU A 262 -9.23 2.77 15.07
C GLU A 262 -10.21 3.95 15.01
N LYS A 263 -10.47 4.47 13.81
CA LYS A 263 -11.43 5.58 13.62
C LYS A 263 -12.86 5.18 13.92
N LEU A 264 -13.28 3.98 13.57
CA LEU A 264 -14.63 3.49 13.89
C LEU A 264 -14.84 3.28 15.39
N LYS A 265 -13.83 2.80 16.12
CA LYS A 265 -13.89 2.71 17.59
C LYS A 265 -14.00 4.07 18.27
N GLU A 266 -13.34 5.08 17.71
CA GLU A 266 -13.45 6.47 18.20
C GLU A 266 -14.88 7.02 17.99
N LEU A 267 -15.41 6.85 16.78
CA LEU A 267 -16.71 7.42 16.40
C LEU A 267 -17.92 6.64 16.96
N PHE A 268 -17.78 5.33 17.10
CA PHE A 268 -18.83 4.41 17.51
C PHE A 268 -18.38 3.47 18.65
N PRO A 269 -18.06 4.00 19.83
CA PRO A 269 -17.43 3.22 20.92
C PRO A 269 -18.31 2.08 21.47
N LEU A 270 -19.63 2.11 21.23
CA LEU A 270 -20.56 1.07 21.68
C LEU A 270 -20.80 -0.01 20.60
N SER A 271 -20.31 0.18 19.39
CA SER A 271 -20.50 -0.76 18.30
C SER A 271 -19.59 -1.98 18.42
N LYS A 272 -20.14 -3.15 18.11
CA LYS A 272 -19.36 -4.38 17.94
C LYS A 272 -18.76 -4.39 16.54
N ILE A 273 -17.44 -4.52 16.44
CA ILE A 273 -16.76 -4.61 15.13
C ILE A 273 -16.49 -6.08 14.82
N VAL A 274 -16.94 -6.53 13.65
CA VAL A 274 -16.63 -7.84 13.08
C VAL A 274 -15.81 -7.67 11.81
N ILE A 275 -14.92 -8.63 11.55
CA ILE A 275 -13.98 -8.55 10.42
C ILE A 275 -13.92 -9.85 9.63
N HIS A 276 -13.63 -9.74 8.34
CA HIS A 276 -13.44 -10.86 7.43
C HIS A 276 -12.40 -10.55 6.36
N ASP A 277 -11.68 -11.56 5.91
CA ASP A 277 -10.87 -11.50 4.68
C ASP A 277 -10.86 -12.86 3.99
N PHE A 278 -10.76 -12.88 2.66
CA PHE A 278 -10.71 -14.13 1.89
C PHE A 278 -9.30 -14.73 1.78
N ALA A 279 -8.28 -13.94 1.98
CA ALA A 279 -6.88 -14.34 1.84
C ALA A 279 -6.20 -14.61 3.19
N CYS A 280 -6.62 -13.87 4.24
CA CYS A 280 -6.04 -13.97 5.57
C CYS A 280 -6.70 -15.08 6.39
N ASP A 281 -5.90 -15.89 7.07
CA ASP A 281 -6.41 -16.85 8.03
C ASP A 281 -6.89 -16.19 9.33
N GLU A 282 -7.72 -16.91 10.11
CA GLU A 282 -8.27 -16.42 11.37
C GLU A 282 -7.18 -16.07 12.40
N HIS A 283 -6.07 -16.79 12.42
CA HIS A 283 -4.97 -16.55 13.36
C HIS A 283 -4.30 -15.19 13.07
N SER A 284 -3.98 -14.92 11.82
CA SER A 284 -3.38 -13.66 11.38
C SER A 284 -4.28 -12.47 11.68
N LEU A 285 -5.61 -12.63 11.55
CA LEU A 285 -6.58 -11.58 11.83
C LEU A 285 -6.73 -11.23 13.32
N LYS A 286 -6.25 -12.06 14.25
CA LYS A 286 -6.27 -11.79 15.70
C LYS A 286 -5.44 -10.57 16.12
N ILE A 287 -4.56 -10.06 15.25
CA ILE A 287 -3.84 -8.80 15.51
C ILE A 287 -4.80 -7.60 15.67
N PHE A 288 -6.01 -7.67 15.11
CA PHE A 288 -7.01 -6.62 15.25
C PHE A 288 -7.79 -6.76 16.57
N SER A 289 -7.13 -6.36 17.66
CA SER A 289 -7.67 -6.47 19.01
C SER A 289 -9.07 -5.83 19.13
N GLY A 290 -9.98 -6.54 19.82
CA GLY A 290 -11.37 -6.10 20.04
C GLY A 290 -12.29 -6.25 18.82
N CYS A 291 -11.82 -6.87 17.73
CA CYS A 291 -12.64 -7.28 16.60
C CYS A 291 -12.87 -8.80 16.63
N ARG A 292 -14.05 -9.23 16.17
CA ARG A 292 -14.35 -10.64 16.03
C ARG A 292 -14.23 -11.07 14.57
N VAL A 293 -13.48 -12.12 14.30
CA VAL A 293 -13.40 -12.74 12.97
C VAL A 293 -14.66 -13.56 12.73
N VAL A 294 -15.28 -13.43 11.57
CA VAL A 294 -16.55 -14.09 11.22
C VAL A 294 -16.55 -14.55 9.76
N SER A 295 -17.52 -15.41 9.38
CA SER A 295 -17.75 -15.78 7.99
C SER A 295 -18.28 -14.61 7.16
N ILE A 296 -18.24 -14.71 5.83
CA ILE A 296 -18.73 -13.64 4.95
C ILE A 296 -20.23 -13.41 5.12
N GLU A 297 -21.02 -14.46 5.37
CA GLU A 297 -22.45 -14.37 5.66
C GLU A 297 -22.70 -13.60 6.97
N ASP A 298 -21.92 -13.89 7.99
CA ASP A 298 -22.01 -13.22 9.28
C ASP A 298 -21.51 -11.77 9.24
N VAL A 299 -20.68 -11.38 8.24
CA VAL A 299 -20.33 -9.97 7.98
C VAL A 299 -21.62 -9.16 7.73
N PHE A 300 -22.51 -9.66 6.89
CA PHE A 300 -23.73 -8.93 6.52
C PHE A 300 -24.86 -9.11 7.53
N LYS A 301 -25.00 -10.31 8.09
CA LYS A 301 -26.14 -10.67 8.97
C LYS A 301 -26.30 -9.71 10.15
N LYS A 302 -27.44 -8.97 10.16
CA LYS A 302 -27.76 -7.96 11.18
C LYS A 302 -26.69 -6.89 11.37
N SER A 303 -25.88 -6.60 10.34
CA SER A 303 -24.95 -5.48 10.38
C SER A 303 -25.65 -4.17 10.02
N ASP A 304 -25.29 -3.11 10.72
CA ASP A 304 -25.82 -1.77 10.47
C ASP A 304 -24.95 -1.05 9.43
N ILE A 305 -23.63 -1.34 9.42
CA ILE A 305 -22.70 -0.82 8.45
C ILE A 305 -21.77 -1.95 8.01
N VAL A 306 -21.54 -2.08 6.70
CA VAL A 306 -20.54 -2.96 6.12
C VAL A 306 -19.56 -2.12 5.30
N PHE A 307 -18.28 -2.18 5.61
CA PHE A 307 -17.20 -1.59 4.83
C PHE A 307 -16.53 -2.65 3.97
N VAL A 308 -16.33 -2.38 2.68
CA VAL A 308 -15.52 -3.18 1.76
C VAL A 308 -14.20 -2.45 1.54
N ALA A 309 -13.15 -2.88 2.25
CA ALA A 309 -11.92 -2.12 2.39
C ALA A 309 -10.83 -2.50 1.38
N ASN A 310 -10.88 -3.68 0.76
CA ASN A 310 -9.97 -4.01 -0.33
C ASN A 310 -10.69 -4.52 -1.59
N ASN A 311 -9.96 -4.61 -2.70
CA ASN A 311 -10.49 -4.93 -4.01
C ASN A 311 -10.33 -6.42 -4.40
N ASN A 312 -10.40 -7.36 -3.46
CA ASN A 312 -10.32 -8.78 -3.77
C ASN A 312 -11.47 -9.21 -4.70
N PHE A 313 -11.14 -9.89 -5.81
CA PHE A 313 -12.11 -10.28 -6.83
C PHE A 313 -13.19 -11.25 -6.30
N LYS A 314 -12.94 -11.95 -5.21
CA LYS A 314 -13.90 -12.86 -4.58
C LYS A 314 -15.15 -12.11 -4.09
N TYR A 315 -15.02 -10.84 -3.70
CA TYR A 315 -16.17 -10.02 -3.32
C TYR A 315 -17.13 -9.78 -4.48
N GLN A 316 -16.64 -9.63 -5.70
CA GLN A 316 -17.48 -9.44 -6.90
C GLN A 316 -18.33 -10.67 -7.28
N LYS A 317 -18.01 -11.84 -6.70
CA LYS A 317 -18.72 -13.11 -6.95
C LYS A 317 -19.80 -13.41 -5.91
N LEU A 318 -19.98 -12.54 -4.92
CA LEU A 318 -20.97 -12.72 -3.88
C LEU A 318 -22.39 -12.45 -4.41
N ASP A 319 -23.35 -13.20 -3.90
CA ASP A 319 -24.78 -12.83 -3.99
C ASP A 319 -25.01 -11.63 -3.03
N LEU A 320 -24.68 -10.44 -3.52
CA LEU A 320 -24.76 -9.24 -2.71
C LEU A 320 -26.19 -8.93 -2.29
N PHE A 321 -27.18 -9.19 -3.15
CA PHE A 321 -28.60 -8.98 -2.85
C PHE A 321 -29.05 -9.87 -1.69
N GLY A 322 -28.76 -11.17 -1.75
CA GLY A 322 -29.10 -12.12 -0.68
C GLY A 322 -28.43 -11.76 0.64
N LEU A 323 -27.14 -11.38 0.60
CA LEU A 323 -26.40 -10.93 1.77
C LEU A 323 -26.96 -9.62 2.35
N ALA A 324 -27.23 -8.62 1.52
CA ALA A 324 -27.79 -7.33 1.91
C ALA A 324 -29.20 -7.49 2.55
N ASN A 325 -30.01 -8.42 2.09
CA ASN A 325 -31.31 -8.74 2.71
C ASN A 325 -31.18 -9.18 4.18
N SER A 326 -30.06 -9.74 4.56
CA SER A 326 -29.80 -10.19 5.96
C SER A 326 -29.36 -9.06 6.90
N MET A 327 -29.10 -7.86 6.39
CA MET A 327 -28.64 -6.70 7.15
C MET A 327 -29.77 -6.08 8.00
N SER A 328 -29.39 -5.22 8.92
CA SER A 328 -30.34 -4.45 9.75
C SER A 328 -31.19 -3.49 8.91
N LYS A 329 -32.33 -3.06 9.45
CA LYS A 329 -33.14 -2.01 8.82
C LYS A 329 -32.36 -0.67 8.82
N LYS A 330 -32.40 0.05 7.67
CA LYS A 330 -31.69 1.31 7.44
C LYS A 330 -30.16 1.15 7.55
N SER A 331 -29.64 0.07 7.00
CA SER A 331 -28.21 -0.24 7.00
C SER A 331 -27.48 0.38 5.81
N ILE A 332 -26.13 0.37 5.90
CA ILE A 332 -25.23 0.98 4.93
C ILE A 332 -24.21 -0.05 4.48
N ILE A 333 -23.97 -0.15 3.17
CA ILE A 333 -22.77 -0.74 2.59
C ILE A 333 -21.93 0.41 2.05
N TYR A 334 -20.67 0.51 2.50
CA TYR A 334 -19.71 1.45 1.96
C TYR A 334 -18.55 0.70 1.29
N ASP A 335 -18.46 0.83 -0.02
CA ASP A 335 -17.45 0.16 -0.86
C ASP A 335 -16.38 1.17 -1.27
N PHE A 336 -15.18 1.05 -0.72
CA PHE A 336 -14.05 1.93 -1.08
C PHE A 336 -13.59 1.75 -2.53
N TRP A 337 -13.98 0.66 -3.20
CA TRP A 337 -13.47 0.29 -4.51
C TRP A 337 -14.55 0.25 -5.60
N ASN A 338 -15.79 0.59 -5.25
CA ASN A 338 -16.95 0.54 -6.14
C ASN A 338 -17.09 -0.81 -6.88
N GLN A 339 -16.82 -1.92 -6.17
CA GLN A 339 -16.81 -3.25 -6.77
C GLN A 339 -18.21 -3.78 -7.10
N PHE A 340 -19.23 -3.25 -6.42
CA PHE A 340 -20.62 -3.66 -6.53
C PHE A 340 -21.49 -2.63 -7.25
N ASP A 341 -20.92 -1.76 -8.07
CA ASP A 341 -21.66 -0.74 -8.83
C ASP A 341 -22.78 -1.33 -9.68
N PHE A 342 -22.55 -2.54 -10.23
CA PHE A 342 -23.55 -3.30 -11.00
C PHE A 342 -24.79 -3.70 -10.19
N ALA A 343 -24.72 -3.76 -8.88
CA ALA A 343 -25.79 -4.20 -7.99
C ALA A 343 -26.45 -3.03 -7.22
N LYS A 344 -26.02 -1.78 -7.44
CA LYS A 344 -26.50 -0.62 -6.66
C LYS A 344 -27.99 -0.35 -6.83
N ASP A 345 -28.52 -0.60 -8.01
CA ASP A 345 -29.93 -0.37 -8.35
C ASP A 345 -30.84 -1.50 -7.85
N ASP A 346 -30.28 -2.68 -7.57
CA ASP A 346 -30.98 -3.87 -7.11
C ASP A 346 -30.90 -4.06 -5.58
N MET A 347 -30.40 -3.06 -4.82
CA MET A 347 -30.30 -3.18 -3.37
C MET A 347 -31.68 -3.26 -2.69
N PRO A 348 -31.81 -4.08 -1.62
CA PRO A 348 -33.01 -4.08 -0.80
C PRO A 348 -33.31 -2.66 -0.28
N SER A 349 -34.58 -2.27 -0.26
CA SER A 349 -35.03 -0.90 0.08
C SER A 349 -34.58 -0.39 1.47
N HIS A 350 -34.17 -1.30 2.35
CA HIS A 350 -33.66 -0.99 3.69
C HIS A 350 -32.15 -0.83 3.76
N VAL A 351 -31.41 -1.06 2.65
CA VAL A 351 -29.95 -0.95 2.54
C VAL A 351 -29.60 0.18 1.60
N SER A 352 -28.72 1.07 2.05
CA SER A 352 -28.14 2.12 1.21
C SER A 352 -26.73 1.71 0.81
N TYR A 353 -26.45 1.70 -0.51
CA TYR A 353 -25.11 1.47 -1.04
C TYR A 353 -24.43 2.81 -1.35
N TYR A 354 -23.20 2.95 -0.89
CA TYR A 354 -22.34 4.09 -1.15
C TYR A 354 -20.94 3.59 -1.55
N SER A 355 -20.27 4.35 -2.39
CA SER A 355 -18.88 4.09 -2.75
C SER A 355 -18.07 5.38 -2.73
N LEU A 356 -16.74 5.23 -2.68
CA LEU A 356 -15.82 6.36 -2.77
C LEU A 356 -15.90 6.98 -4.16
N GLY A 357 -16.31 8.26 -4.23
CA GLY A 357 -16.51 8.98 -5.49
C GLY A 357 -17.72 8.52 -6.30
N GLY A 358 -18.53 7.56 -5.80
CA GLY A 358 -19.80 7.22 -6.43
C GLY A 358 -20.81 8.36 -6.25
N TYR A 359 -21.76 8.50 -7.19
CA TYR A 359 -22.85 9.48 -7.06
C TYR A 359 -23.71 9.16 -5.83
N ASN A 360 -23.29 9.67 -4.70
CA ASN A 360 -23.87 9.36 -3.40
C ASN A 360 -24.85 10.46 -2.97
N LYS A 361 -26.07 10.09 -2.60
CA LYS A 361 -26.99 10.99 -1.91
C LYS A 361 -26.48 11.49 -0.53
N LEU A 362 -25.31 10.98 -0.08
CA LEU A 362 -24.60 11.50 1.12
C LEU A 362 -24.16 12.95 0.92
N SER A 363 -23.88 13.37 -0.31
CA SER A 363 -23.40 14.72 -0.66
C SER A 363 -24.51 15.70 -1.02
N LYS A 364 -25.79 15.31 -1.08
CA LYS A 364 -26.86 16.26 -1.34
C LYS A 364 -27.15 17.14 -0.11
N ASN A 365 -26.31 18.15 0.09
CA ASN A 365 -26.59 19.36 0.82
C ASN A 365 -25.78 20.51 0.15
N ILE A 366 -26.15 20.84 -1.07
CA ILE A 366 -25.91 22.14 -1.69
C ILE A 366 -27.26 22.69 -2.11
#